data_8e8b9586e6c1d4ceab6ef350a86aba11
#
_entry.id   8e8b9586e6c1d4ceab6ef350a86aba11
#
_cell.length_a   1.000
_cell.length_b   1.000
_cell.length_c   1.000
_cell.angle_alpha   90.00
_cell.angle_beta   90.00
_cell.angle_gamma   90.00
#
_symmetry.space_group_name_H-M   'P 1'
#
loop_
_entity.id
_entity.type
_entity.pdbx_description
1 polymer ?
#
loop_
_entity_poly.entity_id
_entity_poly.type
_entity_poly.pdbx_seq_one_letter_code
_entity_poly.pdbx_strand_id
1 'polypeptide(L)'
;MIGPMRIYLGSDHAGFELKAVLVEHLRGLGHEPVDCGALSLDPADDYPPFCIDAGTRTVADPGSLGVVIGGSGNGEQIAANKVPGVRAALVWSDETARLAREHNDANIISIGARNHPVGDALRFVELFLSTPFSHDPRHQRRIDLLTAYEERA
;
A
#
# COMPACT_ATOMS: atom_id res chain seq x y z
N MET A 1 2.54 -17.56 -11.05
CA MET A 1 3.77 -16.84 -10.65
C MET A 1 3.68 -15.40 -11.12
N ILE A 2 3.91 -14.44 -10.23
CA ILE A 2 3.92 -13.03 -10.57
C ILE A 2 5.34 -12.61 -10.98
N GLY A 3 5.43 -11.76 -12.02
CA GLY A 3 6.70 -11.19 -12.44
C GLY A 3 7.19 -10.10 -11.49
N PRO A 4 8.40 -9.58 -11.71
CA PRO A 4 8.94 -8.48 -10.92
C PRO A 4 8.04 -7.24 -11.00
N MET A 5 7.86 -6.59 -9.84
CA MET A 5 7.04 -5.39 -9.72
C MET A 5 7.85 -4.32 -9.01
N ARG A 6 7.57 -3.06 -9.33
CA ARG A 6 8.06 -1.93 -8.54
C ARG A 6 7.05 -1.64 -7.44
N ILE A 7 7.52 -1.54 -6.20
CA ILE A 7 6.68 -1.32 -5.04
C ILE A 7 7.21 -0.13 -4.26
N TYR A 8 6.35 0.88 -4.08
CA TYR A 8 6.68 2.11 -3.37
C TYR A 8 6.24 1.98 -1.92
N LEU A 9 7.16 2.22 -0.97
CA LEU A 9 6.88 2.08 0.46
C LEU A 9 7.13 3.39 1.18
N GLY A 10 6.16 3.80 1.99
CA GLY A 10 6.26 4.99 2.83
C GLY A 10 5.84 4.71 4.25
N SER A 11 6.53 5.29 5.23
CA SER A 11 6.19 5.16 6.64
C SER A 11 6.77 6.29 7.47
N ASP A 12 6.18 6.51 8.65
CA ASP A 12 6.79 7.31 9.71
C ASP A 12 7.66 6.42 10.61
N HIS A 13 8.04 6.97 11.78
CA HIS A 13 8.83 6.23 12.78
C HIS A 13 8.18 4.93 13.23
N ALA A 14 6.84 4.89 13.34
CA ALA A 14 6.13 3.71 13.84
C ALA A 14 6.24 2.52 12.88
N GLY A 15 6.33 2.78 11.58
CA GLY A 15 6.49 1.75 10.55
C GLY A 15 7.91 1.61 10.02
N PHE A 16 8.86 2.35 10.55
CA PHE A 16 10.22 2.40 10.02
C PHE A 16 10.90 1.03 9.98
N GLU A 17 10.85 0.29 11.08
CA GLU A 17 11.48 -1.04 11.16
C GLU A 17 10.80 -2.05 10.24
N LEU A 18 9.48 -2.08 10.25
CA LEU A 18 8.73 -2.99 9.37
C LEU A 18 8.98 -2.65 7.90
N LYS A 19 9.07 -1.38 7.54
CA LYS A 19 9.39 -0.97 6.18
C LYS A 19 10.75 -1.51 5.76
N ALA A 20 11.76 -1.42 6.61
CA ALA A 20 13.09 -1.95 6.33
C ALA A 20 13.05 -3.45 6.07
N VAL A 21 12.30 -4.20 6.90
CA VAL A 21 12.13 -5.65 6.71
C VAL A 21 11.42 -5.94 5.40
N LEU A 22 10.36 -5.19 5.08
CA LEU A 22 9.62 -5.37 3.82
C LEU A 22 10.48 -5.08 2.59
N VAL A 23 11.29 -4.04 2.62
CA VAL A 23 12.20 -3.71 1.51
C VAL A 23 13.12 -4.90 1.20
N GLU A 24 13.76 -5.46 2.23
CA GLU A 24 14.64 -6.62 2.04
C GLU A 24 13.87 -7.86 1.60
N HIS A 25 12.70 -8.09 2.16
CA HIS A 25 11.86 -9.23 1.81
C HIS A 25 11.43 -9.17 0.34
N LEU A 26 10.97 -8.00 -0.11
CA LEU A 26 10.54 -7.80 -1.49
C LEU A 26 11.69 -7.93 -2.47
N ARG A 27 12.87 -7.41 -2.11
CA ARG A 27 14.07 -7.57 -2.92
C ARG A 27 14.44 -9.04 -3.08
N GLY A 28 14.35 -9.81 -1.97
CA GLY A 28 14.61 -11.25 -1.98
C GLY A 28 13.63 -12.04 -2.86
N LEU A 29 12.39 -11.53 -3.04
CA LEU A 29 11.40 -12.14 -3.93
C LEU A 29 11.59 -11.72 -5.40
N GLY A 30 12.57 -10.90 -5.71
CA GLY A 30 12.84 -10.44 -7.07
C GLY A 30 12.10 -9.17 -7.49
N HIS A 31 11.43 -8.50 -6.55
CA HIS A 31 10.77 -7.22 -6.82
C HIS A 31 11.74 -6.05 -6.66
N GLU A 32 11.31 -4.88 -7.09
CA GLU A 32 12.07 -3.63 -6.98
C GLU A 32 11.39 -2.72 -5.96
N PRO A 33 11.74 -2.82 -4.67
CA PRO A 33 11.20 -1.91 -3.65
C PRO A 33 11.85 -0.54 -3.76
N VAL A 34 11.04 0.52 -3.61
CA VAL A 34 11.49 1.91 -3.58
C VAL A 34 11.08 2.50 -2.24
N ASP A 35 12.05 2.88 -1.44
CA ASP A 35 11.83 3.50 -0.13
C ASP A 35 11.54 4.99 -0.32
N CYS A 36 10.29 5.39 -0.07
CA CYS A 36 9.84 6.77 -0.17
C CYS A 36 10.01 7.56 1.14
N GLY A 37 10.65 6.98 2.15
CA GLY A 37 10.87 7.61 3.45
C GLY A 37 9.90 7.07 4.51
N ALA A 38 10.13 7.39 5.81
CA ALA A 38 11.30 8.13 6.27
C ALA A 38 12.59 7.34 6.02
N LEU A 39 13.67 8.05 5.65
CA LEU A 39 14.96 7.40 5.36
C LEU A 39 15.81 7.23 6.62
N SER A 40 15.42 7.87 7.71
CA SER A 40 16.05 7.73 9.02
C SER A 40 14.98 7.74 10.10
N LEU A 41 15.29 7.09 11.23
CA LEU A 41 14.35 7.03 12.36
C LEU A 41 14.33 8.36 13.10
N ASP A 42 13.18 9.03 13.07
CA ASP A 42 12.90 10.24 13.84
C ASP A 42 11.60 10.03 14.62
N PRO A 43 11.66 9.85 15.96
CA PRO A 43 10.46 9.58 16.76
C PRO A 43 9.40 10.68 16.73
N ALA A 44 9.74 11.86 16.22
CA ALA A 44 8.84 13.01 16.17
C ALA A 44 8.34 13.30 14.76
N ASP A 45 8.60 12.43 13.78
CA ASP A 45 8.18 12.68 12.40
C ASP A 45 6.68 12.48 12.20
N ASP A 46 6.17 13.02 11.09
CA ASP A 46 4.77 12.98 10.71
C ASP A 46 4.60 12.12 9.46
N TYR A 47 3.61 11.21 9.48
CA TYR A 47 3.42 10.23 8.41
C TYR A 47 2.97 10.81 7.06
N PRO A 48 2.15 11.91 6.99
CA PRO A 48 1.53 12.29 5.72
C PRO A 48 2.47 12.51 4.55
N PRO A 49 3.61 13.22 4.69
CA PRO A 49 4.50 13.42 3.54
C PRO A 49 4.98 12.13 2.90
N PHE A 50 5.33 11.13 3.71
CA PHE A 50 5.86 9.86 3.20
C PHE A 50 4.77 9.03 2.50
N CYS A 51 3.55 9.06 3.04
CA CYS A 51 2.43 8.31 2.48
C CYS A 51 1.92 8.97 1.19
N ILE A 52 1.89 10.30 1.15
CA ILE A 52 1.52 11.05 -0.05
C ILE A 52 2.56 10.83 -1.15
N ASP A 53 3.85 10.82 -0.82
CA ASP A 53 4.90 10.57 -1.79
C ASP A 53 4.80 9.16 -2.38
N ALA A 54 4.60 8.15 -1.53
CA ALA A 54 4.39 6.78 -2.00
C ALA A 54 3.17 6.70 -2.92
N GLY A 55 2.07 7.36 -2.57
CA GLY A 55 0.86 7.41 -3.37
C GLY A 55 1.08 8.07 -4.72
N THR A 56 1.74 9.22 -4.73
CA THR A 56 2.04 9.98 -5.95
C THR A 56 2.90 9.16 -6.91
N ARG A 57 3.94 8.51 -6.39
CA ARG A 57 4.83 7.69 -7.21
C ARG A 57 4.13 6.44 -7.75
N THR A 58 3.29 5.82 -6.95
CA THR A 58 2.53 4.64 -7.38
C THR A 58 1.63 4.97 -8.55
N VAL A 59 0.87 6.07 -8.45
CA VAL A 59 -0.05 6.49 -9.51
C VAL A 59 0.69 6.90 -10.78
N ALA A 60 1.87 7.52 -10.64
CA ALA A 60 2.68 7.96 -11.77
C ALA A 60 3.37 6.80 -12.51
N ASP A 61 3.37 5.60 -11.95
CA ASP A 61 4.06 4.43 -12.48
C ASP A 61 3.05 3.29 -12.70
N PRO A 62 2.39 3.25 -13.88
CA PRO A 62 1.39 2.21 -14.17
C PRO A 62 1.96 0.80 -13.99
N GLY A 63 1.20 -0.06 -13.31
CA GLY A 63 1.61 -1.42 -13.01
C GLY A 63 2.37 -1.57 -11.70
N SER A 64 2.75 -0.47 -11.04
CA SER A 64 3.34 -0.52 -9.71
C SER A 64 2.26 -0.62 -8.63
N LEU A 65 2.67 -1.01 -7.43
CA LEU A 65 1.84 -1.05 -6.24
C LEU A 65 2.56 -0.34 -5.11
N GLY A 66 1.83 0.00 -4.05
CA GLY A 66 2.41 0.68 -2.91
C GLY A 66 2.01 0.08 -1.56
N VAL A 67 2.81 0.35 -0.55
CA VAL A 67 2.56 -0.05 0.83
C VAL A 67 2.89 1.13 1.73
N VAL A 68 1.93 1.55 2.54
CA VAL A 68 2.16 2.57 3.57
C VAL A 68 2.00 1.94 4.94
N ILE A 69 2.85 2.33 5.86
CA ILE A 69 2.96 1.66 7.16
C ILE A 69 3.03 2.70 8.27
N GLY A 70 2.24 2.50 9.29
CA GLY A 70 2.27 3.33 10.49
C GLY A 70 2.00 2.48 11.72
N GLY A 71 1.64 3.10 12.84
CA GLY A 71 1.30 2.39 14.07
C GLY A 71 0.04 1.56 13.92
N SER A 72 -1.04 2.16 13.45
CA SER A 72 -2.32 1.49 13.17
C SER A 72 -2.62 1.36 11.68
N GLY A 73 -2.03 2.20 10.85
CA GLY A 73 -2.33 2.28 9.42
C GLY A 73 -3.48 3.21 9.08
N ASN A 74 -4.24 3.69 10.07
CA ASN A 74 -5.41 4.53 9.80
C ASN A 74 -5.05 5.85 9.14
N GLY A 75 -4.13 6.60 9.74
CA GLY A 75 -3.71 7.89 9.19
C GLY A 75 -3.00 7.74 7.87
N GLU A 76 -2.19 6.72 7.74
CA GLU A 76 -1.45 6.41 6.52
C GLU A 76 -2.41 6.12 5.36
N GLN A 77 -3.47 5.34 5.61
CA GLN A 77 -4.51 5.09 4.61
C GLN A 77 -5.20 6.39 4.19
N ILE A 78 -5.58 7.20 5.15
CA ILE A 78 -6.24 8.49 4.88
C ILE A 78 -5.35 9.38 4.03
N ALA A 79 -4.06 9.51 4.40
CA ALA A 79 -3.11 10.35 3.68
C ALA A 79 -2.90 9.87 2.24
N ALA A 80 -2.68 8.57 2.05
CA ALA A 80 -2.47 8.01 0.71
C ALA A 80 -3.69 8.24 -0.18
N ASN A 81 -4.90 8.09 0.37
CA ASN A 81 -6.14 8.30 -0.37
C ASN A 81 -6.41 9.76 -0.74
N LYS A 82 -5.64 10.72 -0.22
CA LYS A 82 -5.73 12.11 -0.67
C LYS A 82 -5.13 12.32 -2.06
N VAL A 83 -4.30 11.40 -2.52
CA VAL A 83 -3.69 11.49 -3.85
C VAL A 83 -4.70 11.00 -4.89
N PRO A 84 -5.06 11.83 -5.88
CA PRO A 84 -5.96 11.39 -6.95
C PRO A 84 -5.44 10.13 -7.64
N GLY A 85 -6.30 9.14 -7.80
CA GLY A 85 -5.95 7.85 -8.40
C GLY A 85 -5.51 6.79 -7.41
N VAL A 86 -5.24 7.13 -6.15
CA VAL A 86 -4.93 6.15 -5.11
C VAL A 86 -6.21 5.52 -4.58
N ARG A 87 -6.24 4.20 -4.51
CA ARG A 87 -7.21 3.43 -3.74
C ARG A 87 -6.43 2.61 -2.73
N ALA A 88 -6.29 3.15 -1.53
CA ALA A 88 -5.54 2.53 -0.44
C ALA A 88 -6.50 1.83 0.52
N ALA A 89 -6.24 0.56 0.77
CA ALA A 89 -7.05 -0.26 1.66
C ALA A 89 -6.28 -0.54 2.96
N LEU A 90 -6.96 -0.42 4.09
CA LEU A 90 -6.40 -0.85 5.37
C LEU A 90 -6.48 -2.38 5.46
N VAL A 91 -5.33 -3.03 5.63
CA VAL A 91 -5.23 -4.48 5.68
C VAL A 91 -4.88 -4.93 7.09
N TRP A 92 -5.69 -5.86 7.61
CA TRP A 92 -5.53 -6.38 8.97
C TRP A 92 -5.79 -7.89 9.06
N SER A 93 -5.95 -8.56 7.91
CA SER A 93 -6.14 -10.00 7.82
C SER A 93 -5.77 -10.49 6.43
N ASP A 94 -5.60 -11.80 6.28
CA ASP A 94 -5.36 -12.40 4.97
C ASP A 94 -6.51 -12.09 4.00
N GLU A 95 -7.75 -12.18 4.49
CA GLU A 95 -8.93 -11.89 3.67
C GLU A 95 -8.92 -10.44 3.18
N THR A 96 -8.70 -9.46 4.07
CA THR A 96 -8.70 -8.06 3.66
C THR A 96 -7.56 -7.74 2.69
N ALA A 97 -6.43 -8.43 2.79
CA ALA A 97 -5.33 -8.29 1.84
C ALA A 97 -5.73 -8.77 0.44
N ARG A 98 -6.41 -9.92 0.34
CA ARG A 98 -6.91 -10.44 -0.93
C ARG A 98 -8.00 -9.55 -1.51
N LEU A 99 -8.98 -9.18 -0.69
CA LEU A 99 -10.12 -8.39 -1.15
C LEU A 99 -9.74 -6.99 -1.59
N ALA A 100 -8.67 -6.43 -1.06
CA ALA A 100 -8.13 -5.14 -1.53
C ALA A 100 -7.88 -5.17 -3.05
N ARG A 101 -7.30 -6.25 -3.53
CA ARG A 101 -7.07 -6.45 -4.96
C ARG A 101 -8.32 -6.96 -5.68
N GLU A 102 -8.87 -8.05 -5.19
CA GLU A 102 -9.93 -8.77 -5.87
C GLU A 102 -11.18 -7.90 -6.11
N HIS A 103 -11.58 -7.12 -5.12
CA HIS A 103 -12.79 -6.30 -5.19
C HIS A 103 -12.54 -4.85 -5.57
N ASN A 104 -11.45 -4.27 -5.12
CA ASN A 104 -11.24 -2.83 -5.21
C ASN A 104 -10.12 -2.42 -6.16
N ASP A 105 -9.41 -3.40 -6.73
CA ASP A 105 -8.21 -3.12 -7.54
C ASP A 105 -7.34 -2.07 -6.83
N ALA A 106 -7.19 -2.25 -5.52
CA ALA A 106 -6.43 -1.31 -4.71
C ALA A 106 -4.98 -1.28 -5.18
N ASN A 107 -4.43 -0.08 -5.33
CA ASN A 107 -3.04 0.07 -5.75
C ASN A 107 -2.09 0.30 -4.56
N ILE A 108 -2.65 0.55 -3.37
CA ILE A 108 -1.88 0.68 -2.14
C ILE A 108 -2.59 -0.08 -1.02
N ILE A 109 -1.83 -0.70 -0.14
CA ILE A 109 -2.34 -1.16 1.14
C ILE A 109 -1.67 -0.42 2.27
N SER A 110 -2.39 -0.28 3.39
CA SER A 110 -1.90 0.31 4.63
C SER A 110 -1.87 -0.75 5.72
N ILE A 111 -0.79 -0.80 6.48
CA ILE A 111 -0.59 -1.79 7.53
C ILE A 111 -0.22 -1.09 8.83
N GLY A 112 -0.82 -1.54 9.95
CA GLY A 112 -0.46 -1.10 11.28
C GLY A 112 0.63 -1.99 11.87
N ALA A 113 1.85 -1.47 11.94
CA ALA A 113 3.01 -2.22 12.43
C ALA A 113 2.86 -2.67 13.89
N ARG A 114 2.11 -1.91 14.70
CA ARG A 114 1.88 -2.24 16.10
C ARG A 114 0.80 -3.28 16.33
N ASN A 115 0.02 -3.58 15.28
CA ASN A 115 -1.16 -4.43 15.39
C ASN A 115 -0.90 -5.87 14.97
N HIS A 116 0.25 -6.16 14.35
CA HIS A 116 0.54 -7.46 13.77
C HIS A 116 1.97 -7.90 14.02
N PRO A 117 2.21 -9.22 14.19
CA PRO A 117 3.56 -9.76 14.09
C PRO A 117 4.14 -9.51 12.69
N VAL A 118 5.46 -9.38 12.60
CA VAL A 118 6.14 -9.12 11.33
C VAL A 118 5.78 -10.17 10.27
N GLY A 119 5.75 -11.45 10.64
CA GLY A 119 5.40 -12.52 9.71
C GLY A 119 4.02 -12.35 9.07
N ASP A 120 3.04 -11.88 9.83
CA ASP A 120 1.70 -11.60 9.31
C ASP A 120 1.73 -10.45 8.31
N ALA A 121 2.45 -9.39 8.63
CA ALA A 121 2.57 -8.24 7.73
C ALA A 121 3.22 -8.63 6.40
N LEU A 122 4.27 -9.44 6.43
CA LEU A 122 4.91 -9.97 5.23
C LEU A 122 3.91 -10.78 4.38
N ARG A 123 3.12 -11.62 5.04
CA ARG A 123 2.11 -12.43 4.34
C ARG A 123 1.02 -11.56 3.71
N PHE A 124 0.56 -10.50 4.40
CA PHE A 124 -0.42 -9.58 3.83
C PHE A 124 0.11 -8.94 2.55
N VAL A 125 1.34 -8.50 2.56
CA VAL A 125 1.96 -7.90 1.36
C VAL A 125 2.05 -8.92 0.23
N GLU A 126 2.48 -10.16 0.51
CA GLU A 126 2.55 -11.21 -0.51
C GLU A 126 1.17 -11.51 -1.11
N LEU A 127 0.13 -11.61 -0.28
CA LEU A 127 -1.24 -11.81 -0.76
C LEU A 127 -1.72 -10.66 -1.63
N PHE A 128 -1.42 -9.43 -1.22
CA PHE A 128 -1.73 -8.24 -1.99
C PHE A 128 -1.06 -8.28 -3.37
N LEU A 129 0.22 -8.63 -3.43
CA LEU A 129 0.96 -8.67 -4.69
C LEU A 129 0.50 -9.78 -5.62
N SER A 130 0.04 -10.91 -5.07
CA SER A 130 -0.28 -12.12 -5.85
C SER A 130 -1.74 -12.27 -6.22
N THR A 131 -2.62 -11.44 -5.70
CA THR A 131 -4.06 -11.54 -5.97
C THR A 131 -4.45 -10.63 -7.14
N PRO A 132 -5.04 -11.16 -8.22
CA PRO A 132 -5.49 -10.33 -9.33
C PRO A 132 -6.83 -9.66 -9.01
N PHE A 133 -7.14 -8.59 -9.73
CA PHE A 133 -8.47 -8.01 -9.73
C PHE A 133 -9.46 -9.01 -10.36
N SER A 134 -10.67 -9.08 -9.83
CA SER A 134 -11.68 -10.04 -10.28
C SER A 134 -12.21 -9.77 -11.70
N HIS A 135 -12.14 -8.51 -12.15
CA HIS A 135 -12.78 -8.04 -13.38
C HIS A 135 -14.31 -8.25 -13.40
N ASP A 136 -14.90 -8.53 -12.23
CA ASP A 136 -16.36 -8.61 -12.12
C ASP A 136 -16.96 -7.23 -12.45
N PRO A 137 -17.94 -7.17 -13.38
CA PRO A 137 -18.54 -5.88 -13.76
C PRO A 137 -19.09 -5.08 -12.58
N ARG A 138 -19.58 -5.76 -11.56
CA ARG A 138 -20.09 -5.15 -10.33
C ARG A 138 -18.98 -4.39 -9.60
N HIS A 139 -17.78 -4.98 -9.49
CA HIS A 139 -16.62 -4.36 -8.85
C HIS A 139 -16.10 -3.20 -9.68
N GLN A 140 -15.99 -3.39 -10.99
CA GLN A 140 -15.52 -2.34 -11.90
C GLN A 140 -16.46 -1.13 -11.88
N ARG A 141 -17.77 -1.35 -11.89
CA ARG A 141 -18.75 -0.26 -11.83
C ARG A 141 -18.56 0.60 -10.58
N ARG A 142 -18.32 -0.01 -9.44
CA ARG A 142 -18.13 0.71 -8.18
C ARG A 142 -16.83 1.51 -8.19
N ILE A 143 -15.76 0.96 -8.74
CA ILE A 143 -14.50 1.67 -8.92
C ILE A 143 -14.71 2.87 -9.85
N ASP A 144 -15.43 2.69 -10.95
CA ASP A 144 -15.69 3.75 -11.92
C ASP A 144 -16.49 4.90 -11.27
N LEU A 145 -17.39 4.60 -10.36
CA LEU A 145 -18.14 5.62 -9.62
C LEU A 145 -17.23 6.43 -8.70
N LEU A 146 -16.25 5.79 -8.07
CA LEU A 146 -15.24 6.50 -7.27
C LEU A 146 -14.38 7.40 -8.13
N THR A 147 -13.93 6.90 -9.28
CA THR A 147 -13.11 7.65 -10.22
C THR A 147 -13.90 8.88 -10.74
N ALA A 148 -15.16 8.69 -11.10
CA ALA A 148 -16.00 9.78 -11.58
C ALA A 148 -16.17 10.88 -10.50
N TYR A 149 -16.36 10.49 -9.26
CA TYR A 149 -16.46 11.45 -8.16
C TYR A 149 -15.15 12.24 -7.99
N GLU A 150 -14.04 11.55 -8.01
CA GLU A 150 -12.70 12.16 -7.86
C GLU A 150 -12.42 13.18 -8.96
N GLU A 151 -12.80 12.87 -10.20
CA GLU A 151 -12.59 13.74 -11.35
C GLU A 151 -13.45 15.01 -11.32
N ARG A 152 -14.49 15.02 -10.49
CA ARG A 152 -15.38 16.19 -10.34
C ARG A 152 -14.80 17.26 -9.42
N ALA A 153 -13.77 16.94 -8.65
CA ALA A 153 -13.16 17.84 -7.68
C ALA A 153 -12.23 18.85 -8.35
#